data_cccb231436d0b98c6ac2dd2343fb8983
#
_entry.id   cccb231436d0b98c6ac2dd2343fb8983
#
_cell.length_a   1.000
_cell.length_b   1.000
_cell.length_c   1.000
_cell.angle_alpha   90.00
_cell.angle_beta   90.00
_cell.angle_gamma   90.00
#
_symmetry.space_group_name_H-M   'P 1'
#
loop_
_entity.id
_entity.type
_entity.pdbx_description
1 polymer ?
#
loop_
_entity_poly.entity_id
_entity_poly.type
_entity_poly.pdbx_seq_one_letter_code
_entity_poly.pdbx_strand_id
1 'polypeptide(L)'
;MKNVRLIRHGESAANAGKASLDHATIPLTPKGVEQAYLVAQSFNHAPALIVASPFSRAQATAMATVAAFPGTPLETWPIHEFTYLEPVQCSNTTVAERRDWVEEYWFRSDPAFRDGEGAESFLDFMFRVQSFLGQLAEHPAQDIAVFSHGQFINAVAWLIEHRSQCIDSRAMASWREYEIENHVPNCGGYRLHRHPDDPSWKVSSRVGLDGSRSQAILSPYGK
;
A
#
# COMPACT_ATOMS: atom_id res chain seq x y z
N MET A 1 8.83 22.21 -1.62
CA MET A 1 7.58 21.43 -1.66
C MET A 1 7.95 19.96 -1.75
N LYS A 2 7.39 19.12 -0.92
CA LYS A 2 7.64 17.68 -0.96
C LYS A 2 6.55 16.99 -1.79
N ASN A 3 6.94 16.15 -2.73
CA ASN A 3 6.07 15.37 -3.59
C ASN A 3 6.36 13.89 -3.37
N VAL A 4 5.32 13.11 -3.16
CA VAL A 4 5.43 11.67 -2.95
C VAL A 4 4.45 10.96 -3.89
N ARG A 5 4.94 9.97 -4.62
CA ARG A 5 4.11 9.07 -5.41
C ARG A 5 4.05 7.73 -4.73
N LEU A 6 2.87 7.40 -4.17
CA LEU A 6 2.57 6.07 -3.62
C LEU A 6 2.16 5.15 -4.76
N ILE A 7 2.76 3.97 -4.84
CA ILE A 7 2.57 3.01 -5.92
C ILE A 7 2.37 1.63 -5.32
N ARG A 8 1.21 1.01 -5.60
CA ARG A 8 0.99 -0.40 -5.29
C ARG A 8 1.85 -1.28 -6.18
N HIS A 9 2.39 -2.36 -5.64
CA HIS A 9 3.15 -3.35 -6.41
C HIS A 9 2.39 -3.86 -7.64
N GLY A 10 3.11 -4.35 -8.65
CA GLY A 10 2.57 -5.03 -9.82
C GLY A 10 1.80 -6.30 -9.47
N GLU A 11 1.07 -6.88 -10.42
CA GLU A 11 0.30 -8.10 -10.20
C GLU A 11 1.20 -9.20 -9.64
N SER A 12 0.80 -9.77 -8.50
CA SER A 12 1.50 -10.87 -7.85
C SER A 12 0.80 -12.20 -8.09
N ALA A 13 1.49 -13.32 -7.80
CA ALA A 13 0.91 -14.66 -7.88
C ALA A 13 -0.38 -14.79 -7.05
N ALA A 14 -0.45 -14.17 -5.86
CA ALA A 14 -1.65 -14.14 -5.04
C ALA A 14 -2.79 -13.32 -5.68
N ASN A 15 -2.48 -12.19 -6.35
CA ASN A 15 -3.50 -11.44 -7.11
C ASN A 15 -4.05 -12.25 -8.29
N ALA A 16 -3.24 -13.15 -8.86
CA ALA A 16 -3.65 -14.09 -9.90
C ALA A 16 -4.34 -15.36 -9.35
N GLY A 17 -4.73 -15.38 -8.06
CA GLY A 17 -5.48 -16.47 -7.44
C GLY A 17 -4.65 -17.67 -7.00
N LYS A 18 -3.32 -17.60 -7.01
CA LYS A 18 -2.45 -18.70 -6.55
C LYS A 18 -2.34 -18.69 -5.03
N ALA A 19 -2.28 -19.88 -4.44
CA ALA A 19 -1.92 -20.05 -3.04
C ALA A 19 -0.48 -19.58 -2.79
N SER A 20 -0.21 -19.09 -1.59
CA SER A 20 1.12 -18.62 -1.18
C SER A 20 1.57 -19.28 0.12
N LEU A 21 2.84 -19.66 0.17
CA LEU A 21 3.45 -20.22 1.38
C LEU A 21 3.75 -19.15 2.44
N ASP A 22 4.25 -18.02 1.98
CA ASP A 22 4.64 -16.89 2.82
C ASP A 22 4.23 -15.59 2.11
N HIS A 23 3.47 -14.75 2.81
CA HIS A 23 2.97 -13.49 2.27
C HIS A 23 4.06 -12.45 1.96
N ALA A 24 5.24 -12.56 2.58
CA ALA A 24 6.36 -11.65 2.33
C ALA A 24 7.10 -11.96 1.03
N THR A 25 7.11 -13.23 0.60
CA THR A 25 7.92 -13.72 -0.53
C THR A 25 7.13 -13.99 -1.81
N ILE A 26 5.87 -13.56 -1.88
CA ILE A 26 5.00 -13.73 -3.07
C ILE A 26 5.61 -13.01 -4.28
N PRO A 27 5.94 -13.71 -5.40
CA PRO A 27 6.54 -13.10 -6.58
C PRO A 27 5.52 -12.33 -7.43
N LEU A 28 6.02 -11.44 -8.29
CA LEU A 28 5.24 -10.88 -9.39
C LEU A 28 4.93 -11.96 -10.44
N THR A 29 3.80 -11.78 -11.15
CA THR A 29 3.53 -12.48 -12.40
C THR A 29 4.31 -11.84 -13.55
N PRO A 30 4.43 -12.48 -14.75
CA PRO A 30 4.96 -11.82 -15.93
C PRO A 30 4.28 -10.49 -16.23
N LYS A 31 2.95 -10.44 -16.11
CA LYS A 31 2.18 -9.18 -16.23
C LYS A 31 2.56 -8.14 -15.18
N GLY A 32 2.81 -8.56 -13.92
CA GLY A 32 3.29 -7.67 -12.87
C GLY A 32 4.66 -7.08 -13.17
N VAL A 33 5.54 -7.83 -13.81
CA VAL A 33 6.85 -7.35 -14.29
C VAL A 33 6.68 -6.31 -15.40
N GLU A 34 5.82 -6.56 -16.38
CA GLU A 34 5.48 -5.58 -17.44
C GLU A 34 4.91 -4.28 -16.84
N GLN A 35 4.00 -4.40 -15.88
CA GLN A 35 3.44 -3.26 -15.16
C GLN A 35 4.53 -2.45 -14.43
N ALA A 36 5.52 -3.10 -13.82
CA ALA A 36 6.65 -2.42 -13.16
C ALA A 36 7.48 -1.59 -14.15
N TYR A 37 7.73 -2.11 -15.36
CA TYR A 37 8.40 -1.35 -16.44
C TYR A 37 7.59 -0.13 -16.88
N LEU A 38 6.27 -0.27 -17.04
CA LEU A 38 5.41 0.86 -17.40
C LEU A 38 5.41 1.94 -16.31
N VAL A 39 5.45 1.55 -15.03
CA VAL A 39 5.64 2.51 -13.92
C VAL A 39 6.95 3.26 -14.06
N ALA A 40 8.06 2.56 -14.31
CA ALA A 40 9.36 3.20 -14.47
C ALA A 40 9.36 4.20 -15.65
N GLN A 41 8.74 3.86 -16.77
CA GLN A 41 8.61 4.75 -17.93
C GLN A 41 7.70 5.96 -17.70
N SER A 42 6.81 5.90 -16.69
CA SER A 42 5.89 7.00 -16.37
C SER A 42 6.53 8.14 -15.55
N PHE A 43 7.79 8.02 -15.18
CA PHE A 43 8.55 9.08 -14.52
C PHE A 43 9.20 9.97 -15.56
N ASN A 44 8.90 11.27 -15.54
CA ASN A 44 9.50 12.26 -16.44
C ASN A 44 10.92 12.65 -16.04
N HIS A 45 11.30 12.39 -14.80
CA HIS A 45 12.64 12.66 -14.23
C HIS A 45 12.91 11.67 -13.10
N ALA A 46 14.20 11.52 -12.75
CA ALA A 46 14.61 10.67 -11.64
C ALA A 46 14.00 11.14 -10.31
N PRO A 47 13.38 10.28 -9.53
CA PRO A 47 13.03 10.62 -8.15
C PRO A 47 14.31 10.85 -7.33
N ALA A 48 14.23 11.69 -6.31
CA ALA A 48 15.36 11.93 -5.40
C ALA A 48 15.58 10.75 -4.43
N LEU A 49 14.55 9.94 -4.22
CA LEU A 49 14.57 8.74 -3.39
C LEU A 49 13.54 7.72 -3.90
N ILE A 50 13.94 6.46 -3.88
CA ILE A 50 13.03 5.33 -4.04
C ILE A 50 12.91 4.65 -2.67
N VAL A 51 11.68 4.43 -2.21
CA VAL A 51 11.37 3.69 -0.99
C VAL A 51 10.56 2.45 -1.36
N ALA A 52 10.91 1.29 -0.82
CA ALA A 52 10.17 0.06 -1.07
C ALA A 52 9.83 -0.68 0.23
N SER A 53 8.67 -1.32 0.25
CA SER A 53 8.30 -2.30 1.27
C SER A 53 9.31 -3.46 1.29
N PRO A 54 9.54 -4.13 2.43
CA PRO A 54 10.39 -5.31 2.49
C PRO A 54 9.82 -6.53 1.73
N PHE A 55 8.55 -6.53 1.35
CA PHE A 55 7.93 -7.66 0.64
C PHE A 55 8.40 -7.75 -0.81
N SER A 56 8.73 -8.97 -1.25
CA SER A 56 9.38 -9.25 -2.53
C SER A 56 8.69 -8.62 -3.74
N ARG A 57 7.35 -8.63 -3.80
CA ARG A 57 6.57 -8.06 -4.91
C ARG A 57 6.70 -6.54 -5.03
N ALA A 58 6.84 -5.84 -3.89
CA ALA A 58 7.06 -4.39 -3.89
C ALA A 58 8.51 -4.06 -4.26
N GLN A 59 9.48 -4.82 -3.73
CA GLN A 59 10.90 -4.72 -4.13
C GLN A 59 11.06 -4.95 -5.64
N ALA A 60 10.49 -6.05 -6.17
CA ALA A 60 10.57 -6.36 -7.59
C ALA A 60 9.93 -5.27 -8.48
N THR A 61 8.84 -4.64 -8.01
CA THR A 61 8.23 -3.52 -8.73
C THR A 61 9.14 -2.28 -8.71
N ALA A 62 9.77 -1.97 -7.58
CA ALA A 62 10.69 -0.84 -7.44
C ALA A 62 11.95 -1.00 -8.31
N MET A 63 12.44 -2.23 -8.48
CA MET A 63 13.69 -2.51 -9.22
C MET A 63 13.64 -2.06 -10.68
N ALA A 64 12.49 -2.03 -11.33
CA ALA A 64 12.35 -1.47 -12.67
C ALA A 64 12.66 0.05 -12.68
N THR A 65 12.22 0.78 -11.65
CA THR A 65 12.52 2.21 -11.50
C THR A 65 13.98 2.44 -11.10
N VAL A 66 14.55 1.59 -10.23
CA VAL A 66 15.99 1.63 -9.90
C VAL A 66 16.85 1.43 -11.16
N ALA A 67 16.48 0.47 -12.02
CA ALA A 67 17.20 0.22 -13.28
C ALA A 67 17.09 1.39 -14.27
N ALA A 68 15.94 2.08 -14.30
CA ALA A 68 15.76 3.27 -15.14
C ALA A 68 16.53 4.49 -14.62
N PHE A 69 16.76 4.57 -13.30
CA PHE A 69 17.44 5.69 -12.63
C PHE A 69 18.53 5.19 -11.66
N PRO A 70 19.65 4.67 -12.18
CA PRO A 70 20.67 3.95 -11.39
C PRO A 70 21.40 4.84 -10.36
N GLY A 71 21.26 6.16 -10.44
CA GLY A 71 21.82 7.10 -9.47
C GLY A 71 20.90 7.44 -8.30
N THR A 72 19.65 6.96 -8.32
CA THR A 72 18.68 7.23 -7.26
C THR A 72 18.87 6.26 -6.09
N PRO A 73 19.02 6.73 -4.84
CA PRO A 73 19.08 5.86 -3.67
C PRO A 73 17.79 5.06 -3.48
N LEU A 74 17.94 3.80 -3.05
CA LEU A 74 16.85 2.91 -2.68
C LEU A 74 16.92 2.61 -1.18
N GLU A 75 15.82 2.84 -0.48
CA GLU A 75 15.66 2.49 0.93
C GLU A 75 14.53 1.49 1.13
N THR A 76 14.67 0.62 2.12
CA THR A 76 13.59 -0.30 2.53
C THR A 76 12.99 0.17 3.84
N TRP A 77 11.70 0.49 3.82
CA TRP A 77 10.96 0.94 5.00
C TRP A 77 9.88 -0.05 5.40
N PRO A 78 9.40 -0.05 6.66
CA PRO A 78 8.37 -0.98 7.15
C PRO A 78 6.96 -0.61 6.65
N ILE A 79 6.79 -0.51 5.35
CA ILE A 79 5.56 -0.13 4.64
C ILE A 79 4.90 -1.34 3.95
N HIS A 80 5.00 -2.51 4.58
CA HIS A 80 4.40 -3.76 4.10
C HIS A 80 2.88 -3.76 4.26
N GLU A 81 2.22 -4.72 3.60
CA GLU A 81 0.76 -4.88 3.65
C GLU A 81 0.28 -5.17 5.08
N PHE A 82 -0.95 -4.81 5.38
CA PHE A 82 -1.57 -5.10 6.68
C PHE A 82 -1.72 -6.61 6.87
N THR A 83 -0.98 -7.15 7.83
CA THR A 83 -0.95 -8.59 8.15
C THR A 83 -1.91 -8.88 9.29
N TYR A 84 -3.21 -8.68 9.08
CA TYR A 84 -4.24 -8.84 10.13
C TYR A 84 -4.66 -10.29 10.41
N LEU A 85 -4.46 -11.22 9.47
CA LEU A 85 -4.65 -12.65 9.71
C LEU A 85 -3.32 -13.31 10.07
N GLU A 86 -3.38 -14.35 10.91
CA GLU A 86 -2.21 -15.12 11.31
C GLU A 86 -1.50 -15.72 10.07
N PRO A 87 -0.23 -15.38 9.81
CA PRO A 87 0.49 -15.81 8.60
C PRO A 87 0.62 -17.33 8.48
N VAL A 88 0.80 -18.03 9.58
CA VAL A 88 0.94 -19.50 9.59
C VAL A 88 -0.37 -20.15 9.11
N GLN A 89 -1.52 -19.66 9.58
CA GLN A 89 -2.82 -20.14 9.15
C GLN A 89 -3.09 -19.82 7.66
N CYS A 90 -2.58 -18.69 7.17
CA CYS A 90 -2.71 -18.29 5.77
C CYS A 90 -1.80 -19.06 4.82
N SER A 91 -0.83 -19.84 5.31
CA SER A 91 0.09 -20.61 4.48
C SER A 91 -0.63 -21.64 3.64
N ASN A 92 -0.25 -21.80 2.36
CA ASN A 92 -0.88 -22.68 1.37
C ASN A 92 -2.36 -22.39 1.05
N THR A 93 -2.86 -21.20 1.39
CA THR A 93 -4.22 -20.79 1.06
C THR A 93 -4.26 -19.70 -0.01
N THR A 94 -5.37 -19.66 -0.74
CA THR A 94 -5.72 -18.59 -1.67
C THR A 94 -6.46 -17.46 -0.94
N VAL A 95 -6.59 -16.31 -1.58
CA VAL A 95 -7.43 -15.20 -1.07
C VAL A 95 -8.89 -15.63 -0.90
N ALA A 96 -9.41 -16.48 -1.80
CA ALA A 96 -10.79 -16.97 -1.75
C ALA A 96 -11.05 -17.88 -0.54
N GLU A 97 -10.11 -18.76 -0.21
CA GLU A 97 -10.22 -19.67 0.93
C GLU A 97 -10.18 -18.96 2.29
N ARG A 98 -9.59 -17.76 2.34
CA ARG A 98 -9.52 -16.95 3.57
C ARG A 98 -10.74 -16.05 3.80
N ARG A 99 -11.73 -16.10 2.92
CA ARG A 99 -12.86 -15.16 2.93
C ARG A 99 -13.58 -15.12 4.29
N ASP A 100 -13.92 -16.27 4.84
CA ASP A 100 -14.65 -16.36 6.11
C ASP A 100 -13.83 -15.80 7.28
N TRP A 101 -12.51 -16.03 7.30
CA TRP A 101 -11.60 -15.46 8.32
C TRP A 101 -11.51 -13.94 8.20
N VAL A 102 -11.47 -13.43 6.96
CA VAL A 102 -11.50 -11.98 6.68
C VAL A 102 -12.80 -11.36 7.19
N GLU A 103 -13.95 -11.97 6.87
CA GLU A 103 -15.26 -11.50 7.32
C GLU A 103 -15.36 -11.50 8.84
N GLU A 104 -14.92 -12.57 9.52
CA GLU A 104 -14.90 -12.65 10.99
C GLU A 104 -14.02 -11.57 11.62
N TYR A 105 -12.80 -11.37 11.10
CA TYR A 105 -11.89 -10.32 11.58
C TYR A 105 -12.55 -8.94 11.56
N TRP A 106 -13.13 -8.57 10.43
CA TRP A 106 -13.74 -7.24 10.26
C TRP A 106 -15.06 -7.10 11.04
N PHE A 107 -15.83 -8.17 11.18
CA PHE A 107 -17.06 -8.19 11.98
C PHE A 107 -16.78 -7.92 13.47
N ARG A 108 -15.66 -8.41 13.99
CA ARG A 108 -15.22 -8.19 15.38
C ARG A 108 -15.05 -6.72 15.71
N SER A 109 -14.59 -5.92 14.74
CA SER A 109 -14.41 -4.46 14.86
C SER A 109 -13.64 -4.02 16.12
N ASP A 110 -12.65 -4.81 16.51
CA ASP A 110 -11.76 -4.54 17.63
C ASP A 110 -10.36 -4.14 17.12
N PRO A 111 -9.99 -2.85 17.19
CA PRO A 111 -8.72 -2.36 16.65
C PRO A 111 -7.48 -2.88 17.39
N ALA A 112 -7.63 -3.38 18.62
CA ALA A 112 -6.53 -3.97 19.39
C ALA A 112 -6.38 -5.48 19.16
N PHE A 113 -7.35 -6.12 18.52
CA PHE A 113 -7.33 -7.56 18.28
C PHE A 113 -6.18 -7.98 17.37
N ARG A 114 -5.51 -9.06 17.72
CA ARG A 114 -4.51 -9.78 16.91
C ARG A 114 -5.00 -11.21 16.69
N ASP A 115 -5.04 -11.64 15.46
CA ASP A 115 -5.52 -12.97 15.06
C ASP A 115 -4.56 -14.12 15.47
N GLY A 116 -3.31 -13.76 15.76
CA GLY A 116 -2.27 -14.68 16.23
C GLY A 116 -0.95 -13.95 16.50
N GLU A 117 0.08 -14.73 16.86
CA GLU A 117 1.39 -14.18 17.25
C GLU A 117 2.07 -13.40 16.10
N GLY A 118 1.91 -13.88 14.87
CA GLY A 118 2.48 -13.26 13.66
C GLY A 118 1.59 -12.16 13.06
N ALA A 119 0.38 -11.97 13.59
CA ALA A 119 -0.57 -10.97 13.08
C ALA A 119 -0.33 -9.59 13.70
N GLU A 120 -0.68 -8.57 12.93
CA GLU A 120 -0.64 -7.16 13.32
C GLU A 120 -2.07 -6.71 13.73
N SER A 121 -2.22 -5.99 14.85
CA SER A 121 -3.49 -5.35 15.16
C SER A 121 -3.73 -4.14 14.25
N PHE A 122 -4.98 -3.70 14.13
CA PHE A 122 -5.29 -2.48 13.39
C PHE A 122 -4.62 -1.24 13.99
N LEU A 123 -4.45 -1.19 15.32
CA LEU A 123 -3.71 -0.12 16.00
C LEU A 123 -2.24 -0.10 15.60
N ASP A 124 -1.57 -1.25 15.58
CA ASP A 124 -0.16 -1.34 15.17
C ASP A 124 0.02 -0.91 13.71
N PHE A 125 -0.89 -1.37 12.86
CA PHE A 125 -0.90 -0.99 11.45
C PHE A 125 -1.03 0.53 11.27
N MET A 126 -2.01 1.16 11.93
CA MET A 126 -2.22 2.61 11.83
C MET A 126 -1.07 3.41 12.45
N PHE A 127 -0.47 2.93 13.54
CA PHE A 127 0.73 3.53 14.12
C PHE A 127 1.90 3.49 13.12
N ARG A 128 2.09 2.38 12.41
CA ARG A 128 3.11 2.23 11.37
C ARG A 128 2.86 3.19 10.19
N VAL A 129 1.60 3.40 9.81
CA VAL A 129 1.22 4.38 8.78
C VAL A 129 1.51 5.82 9.23
N GLN A 130 1.19 6.17 10.49
CA GLN A 130 1.51 7.49 11.06
C GLN A 130 3.03 7.71 11.13
N SER A 131 3.79 6.70 11.54
CA SER A 131 5.25 6.75 11.59
C SER A 131 5.86 6.97 10.21
N PHE A 132 5.32 6.32 9.17
CA PHE A 132 5.71 6.56 7.77
C PHE A 132 5.49 8.01 7.34
N LEU A 133 4.34 8.61 7.65
CA LEU A 133 4.07 10.02 7.32
C LEU A 133 5.03 10.98 8.04
N GLY A 134 5.39 10.68 9.30
CA GLY A 134 6.41 11.41 10.06
C GLY A 134 7.79 11.29 9.41
N GLN A 135 8.22 10.07 9.08
CA GLN A 135 9.51 9.81 8.42
C GLN A 135 9.59 10.51 7.05
N LEU A 136 8.53 10.46 6.26
CA LEU A 136 8.45 11.22 5.00
C LEU A 136 8.60 12.73 5.22
N ALA A 137 7.96 13.26 6.27
CA ALA A 137 7.99 14.69 6.57
C ALA A 137 9.41 15.19 6.89
N GLU A 138 10.18 14.39 7.61
CA GLU A 138 11.53 14.70 8.09
C GLU A 138 12.62 14.39 7.05
N HIS A 139 12.38 13.46 6.13
CA HIS A 139 13.37 13.06 5.14
C HIS A 139 13.80 14.24 4.24
N PRO A 140 15.09 14.41 3.92
CA PRO A 140 15.59 15.56 3.12
C PRO A 140 15.12 15.51 1.65
N ALA A 141 14.90 14.35 1.06
CA ALA A 141 14.43 14.22 -0.32
C ALA A 141 13.08 14.90 -0.53
N GLN A 142 12.94 15.62 -1.65
CA GLN A 142 11.72 16.36 -1.97
C GLN A 142 10.79 15.63 -2.95
N ASP A 143 11.34 14.71 -3.75
CA ASP A 143 10.61 13.95 -4.76
C ASP A 143 10.85 12.45 -4.52
N ILE A 144 9.83 11.76 -4.02
CA ILE A 144 9.97 10.41 -3.49
C ILE A 144 9.00 9.45 -4.20
N ALA A 145 9.54 8.36 -4.74
CA ALA A 145 8.74 7.24 -5.25
C ALA A 145 8.65 6.15 -4.18
N VAL A 146 7.44 5.75 -3.79
CA VAL A 146 7.17 4.78 -2.72
C VAL A 146 6.44 3.57 -3.28
N PHE A 147 7.03 2.39 -3.17
CA PHE A 147 6.47 1.12 -3.64
C PHE A 147 5.96 0.29 -2.45
N SER A 148 4.65 0.13 -2.36
CA SER A 148 3.97 -0.48 -1.22
C SER A 148 2.76 -1.32 -1.65
N HIS A 149 1.72 -1.38 -0.86
CA HIS A 149 0.58 -2.30 -0.95
C HIS A 149 -0.75 -1.54 -0.87
N GLY A 150 -1.83 -2.20 -1.29
CA GLY A 150 -3.13 -1.57 -1.43
C GLY A 150 -3.68 -1.00 -0.13
N GLN A 151 -3.72 -1.81 0.93
CA GLN A 151 -4.28 -1.37 2.22
C GLN A 151 -3.38 -0.32 2.89
N PHE A 152 -2.05 -0.48 2.82
CA PHE A 152 -1.13 0.52 3.37
C PHE A 152 -1.32 1.89 2.70
N ILE A 153 -1.36 1.92 1.37
CA ILE A 153 -1.56 3.15 0.58
C ILE A 153 -2.92 3.79 0.88
N ASN A 154 -3.97 2.98 1.00
CA ASN A 154 -5.31 3.47 1.38
C ASN A 154 -5.33 4.03 2.81
N ALA A 155 -4.63 3.40 3.75
CA ALA A 155 -4.54 3.90 5.12
C ALA A 155 -3.82 5.25 5.19
N VAL A 156 -2.78 5.45 4.38
CA VAL A 156 -2.11 6.77 4.25
C VAL A 156 -3.09 7.82 3.75
N ALA A 157 -3.83 7.54 2.67
CA ALA A 157 -4.80 8.49 2.11
C ALA A 157 -5.92 8.79 3.11
N TRP A 158 -6.48 7.76 3.74
CA TRP A 158 -7.55 7.89 4.73
C TRP A 158 -7.13 8.74 5.94
N LEU A 159 -5.94 8.53 6.51
CA LEU A 159 -5.44 9.34 7.63
C LEU A 159 -5.28 10.82 7.27
N ILE A 160 -4.82 11.11 6.05
CA ILE A 160 -4.67 12.50 5.58
C ILE A 160 -6.04 13.17 5.40
N GLU A 161 -7.00 12.48 4.84
CA GLU A 161 -8.33 13.01 4.52
C GLU A 161 -9.21 13.16 5.76
N HIS A 162 -9.22 12.17 6.65
CA HIS A 162 -10.10 12.13 7.82
C HIS A 162 -9.48 12.80 9.06
N ARG A 163 -8.15 13.02 9.09
CA ARG A 163 -7.43 13.63 10.22
C ARG A 163 -7.77 13.01 11.58
N SER A 164 -8.04 11.70 11.58
CA SER A 164 -8.49 10.98 12.76
C SER A 164 -7.39 10.95 13.83
N GLN A 165 -7.68 11.48 15.03
CA GLN A 165 -6.75 11.49 16.15
C GLN A 165 -6.87 10.23 17.03
N CYS A 166 -8.00 9.56 16.96
CA CYS A 166 -8.27 8.35 17.74
C CYS A 166 -8.60 7.20 16.78
N ILE A 167 -7.93 6.07 16.98
CA ILE A 167 -8.16 4.83 16.21
C ILE A 167 -8.97 3.88 17.10
N ASP A 168 -10.28 4.09 17.11
CA ASP A 168 -11.26 3.24 17.78
C ASP A 168 -12.00 2.31 16.78
N SER A 169 -12.99 1.57 17.27
CA SER A 169 -13.81 0.68 16.43
C SER A 169 -14.56 1.42 15.30
N ARG A 170 -14.94 2.68 15.52
CA ARG A 170 -15.60 3.50 14.49
C ARG A 170 -14.61 3.90 13.39
N ALA A 171 -13.40 4.29 13.79
CA ALA A 171 -12.32 4.59 12.87
C ALA A 171 -11.95 3.35 12.03
N MET A 172 -11.88 2.16 12.65
CA MET A 172 -11.63 0.89 11.97
C MET A 172 -12.73 0.56 10.96
N ALA A 173 -14.00 0.71 11.33
CA ALA A 173 -15.13 0.49 10.42
C ALA A 173 -15.11 1.50 9.25
N SER A 174 -14.93 2.80 9.53
CA SER A 174 -14.83 3.85 8.50
C SER A 174 -13.66 3.61 7.52
N TRP A 175 -12.51 3.18 8.04
CA TRP A 175 -11.39 2.80 7.16
C TRP A 175 -11.70 1.59 6.30
N ARG A 176 -12.40 0.59 6.83
CA ARG A 176 -12.80 -0.60 6.06
C ARG A 176 -13.73 -0.25 4.91
N GLU A 177 -14.72 0.60 5.14
CA GLU A 177 -15.61 1.13 4.09
C GLU A 177 -14.81 1.88 3.03
N TYR A 178 -13.95 2.79 3.47
CA TYR A 178 -13.07 3.54 2.58
C TYR A 178 -12.18 2.63 1.72
N GLU A 179 -11.59 1.58 2.30
CA GLU A 179 -10.70 0.64 1.61
C GLU A 179 -11.44 -0.15 0.53
N ILE A 180 -12.68 -0.58 0.81
CA ILE A 180 -13.53 -1.29 -0.14
C ILE A 180 -13.91 -0.37 -1.32
N GLU A 181 -14.33 0.86 -1.04
CA GLU A 181 -14.74 1.84 -2.05
C GLU A 181 -13.57 2.35 -2.88
N ASN A 182 -12.39 2.42 -2.28
CA ASN A 182 -11.20 3.01 -2.85
C ASN A 182 -10.13 1.98 -3.21
N HIS A 183 -10.52 0.81 -3.73
CA HIS A 183 -9.56 -0.20 -4.15
C HIS A 183 -8.45 0.38 -5.04
N VAL A 184 -7.18 0.18 -4.65
CA VAL A 184 -6.00 0.62 -5.40
C VAL A 184 -5.61 -0.50 -6.39
N PRO A 185 -5.66 -0.28 -7.72
CA PRO A 185 -5.23 -1.30 -8.68
C PRO A 185 -3.71 -1.53 -8.64
N ASN A 186 -3.23 -2.67 -9.16
CA ASN A 186 -1.80 -2.92 -9.29
C ASN A 186 -1.13 -1.78 -10.07
N CYS A 187 0.00 -1.29 -9.56
CA CYS A 187 0.74 -0.13 -10.07
C CYS A 187 -0.02 1.20 -10.06
N GLY A 188 -1.24 1.22 -9.51
CA GLY A 188 -1.95 2.45 -9.15
C GLY A 188 -1.56 2.96 -7.76
N GLY A 189 -2.12 4.11 -7.39
CA GLY A 189 -1.86 4.70 -6.07
C GLY A 189 -2.28 6.16 -5.97
N TYR A 190 -1.57 6.92 -5.16
CA TYR A 190 -1.87 8.33 -4.91
C TYR A 190 -0.63 9.20 -5.06
N ARG A 191 -0.86 10.48 -5.35
CA ARG A 191 0.15 11.54 -5.20
C ARG A 191 -0.14 12.31 -3.92
N LEU A 192 0.89 12.46 -3.09
CA LEU A 192 0.84 13.30 -1.90
C LEU A 192 1.74 14.52 -2.12
N HIS A 193 1.37 15.63 -1.50
CA HIS A 193 2.22 16.81 -1.42
C HIS A 193 2.14 17.47 -0.04
N ARG A 194 3.23 18.13 0.32
CA ARG A 194 3.35 18.91 1.55
C ARG A 194 4.11 20.20 1.23
N HIS A 195 3.48 21.33 1.52
CA HIS A 195 4.09 22.62 1.30
C HIS A 195 4.98 23.03 2.49
N PRO A 196 6.09 23.75 2.30
CA PRO A 196 6.90 24.25 3.41
C PRO A 196 6.10 25.10 4.41
N ASP A 197 5.18 25.93 3.91
CA ASP A 197 4.36 26.84 4.72
C ASP A 197 3.06 26.20 5.26
N ASP A 198 2.73 24.99 4.80
CA ASP A 198 1.59 24.21 5.30
C ASP A 198 2.07 22.79 5.64
N PRO A 199 2.32 22.49 6.93
CA PRO A 199 2.88 21.21 7.33
C PRO A 199 1.93 20.03 7.16
N SER A 200 0.68 20.26 6.74
CA SER A 200 -0.28 19.18 6.47
C SER A 200 0.02 18.47 5.16
N TRP A 201 -0.11 17.14 5.17
CA TRP A 201 -0.13 16.35 3.96
C TRP A 201 -1.46 16.52 3.22
N LYS A 202 -1.41 16.52 1.89
CA LYS A 202 -2.61 16.54 1.03
C LYS A 202 -2.52 15.42 -0.01
N VAL A 203 -3.64 14.75 -0.25
CA VAL A 203 -3.81 13.82 -1.35
C VAL A 203 -4.26 14.60 -2.58
N SER A 204 -3.53 14.54 -3.69
CA SER A 204 -3.82 15.37 -4.86
C SER A 204 -4.55 14.63 -5.98
N SER A 205 -4.27 13.35 -6.17
CA SER A 205 -4.94 12.55 -7.22
C SER A 205 -4.69 11.07 -7.05
N ARG A 206 -5.62 10.24 -7.54
CA ARG A 206 -5.36 8.83 -7.85
C ARG A 206 -4.57 8.74 -9.15
N VAL A 207 -3.63 7.82 -9.19
CA VAL A 207 -2.78 7.56 -10.36
C VAL A 207 -2.95 6.10 -10.76
N GLY A 208 -3.35 5.86 -12.03
CA GLY A 208 -3.31 4.56 -12.69
C GLY A 208 -2.15 4.49 -13.68
N LEU A 209 -1.89 3.30 -14.25
CA LEU A 209 -0.86 3.10 -15.28
C LEU A 209 -1.13 3.88 -16.58
N ASP A 210 -2.39 4.14 -16.87
CA ASP A 210 -2.88 4.76 -18.10
C ASP A 210 -3.08 6.28 -18.00
N GLY A 211 -2.69 6.88 -16.87
CA GLY A 211 -2.88 8.32 -16.64
C GLY A 211 -4.36 8.74 -16.54
N SER A 212 -5.31 7.80 -16.69
CA SER A 212 -6.72 8.07 -16.54
C SER A 212 -7.07 8.29 -15.07
N ARG A 213 -7.88 9.32 -14.79
CA ARG A 213 -8.57 9.45 -13.50
C ARG A 213 -9.53 8.27 -13.40
N SER A 214 -9.19 7.28 -12.59
CA SER A 214 -10.01 6.10 -12.41
C SER A 214 -11.38 6.52 -11.85
N GLN A 215 -12.40 6.45 -12.70
CA GLN A 215 -13.78 6.41 -12.23
C GLN A 215 -13.95 5.10 -11.45
N ALA A 216 -14.68 5.16 -10.34
CA ALA A 216 -14.94 4.03 -9.47
C ALA A 216 -15.38 2.80 -10.28
N ILE A 217 -14.52 1.79 -10.36
CA ILE A 217 -14.89 0.48 -10.87
C ILE A 217 -15.46 -0.28 -9.69
N LEU A 218 -16.70 -0.74 -9.85
CA LEU A 218 -17.43 -1.57 -8.90
C LEU A 218 -16.55 -2.70 -8.36
N SER A 219 -16.53 -2.81 -7.03
CA SER A 219 -15.83 -3.81 -6.24
C SER A 219 -16.10 -5.22 -6.76
N PRO A 220 -15.07 -6.11 -6.88
CA PRO A 220 -15.28 -7.53 -7.14
C PRO A 220 -15.95 -8.28 -5.98
N TYR A 221 -16.30 -7.59 -4.89
CA TYR A 221 -17.00 -8.12 -3.72
C TYR A 221 -18.47 -7.65 -3.66
N GLY A 222 -19.09 -7.40 -4.81
CA GLY A 222 -20.50 -7.04 -4.91
C GLY A 222 -21.42 -8.26 -4.82
N LYS A 223 -22.27 -8.26 -3.77
CA LYS A 223 -23.41 -9.10 -3.37
C LYS A 223 -23.10 -10.49 -2.86
#